data_54153ec41fee8e63a834eb469dc15d27
#
_entry.id   54153ec41fee8e63a834eb469dc15d27
#
_cell.length_a   1.000
_cell.length_b   1.000
_cell.length_c   1.000
_cell.angle_alpha   90.00
_cell.angle_beta   90.00
_cell.angle_gamma   90.00
#
_symmetry.space_group_name_H-M   'P 1'
#
loop_
_entity.id
_entity.type
_entity.pdbx_description
1 polymer ?
#
loop_
_entity_poly.entity_id
_entity_poly.type
_entity_poly.pdbx_seq_one_letter_code
_entity_poly.pdbx_strand_id
1 'polypeptide(L)'
;MLRKEEILERTSNGLAIFKHYLPGNWRIGRNFLNPLYEDSKASCNIYFDRRSSIYKMKDFGNDSYSGDCFFLVASLKGLDSNNASDFVTILQAINREMNLNISTDTASKGTSDIGSTWLLVPKGPPEALQEKKSSKPRPYSFTQQPMTDPELQYWARSGIDPHVLRQYSVISLRDYKSENKDGQPFHLQSSAAEPMFGYQHKTCIKVYRPFSKLRFLYGHSGELCENYVFGLEQLPAKGDLLFIAAGEKDVLTLAAHGFSAICFNSESCNIDEDIIHRLSFRFKHIMLLY
;
A
#
# COMPACT_ATOMS: atom_id res chain seq x y z
N MET A 1 13.85 13.13 -29.01
CA MET A 1 14.43 13.82 -27.83
C MET A 1 13.61 13.42 -26.61
N LEU A 2 14.25 12.94 -25.55
CA LEU A 2 13.59 12.46 -24.32
C LEU A 2 12.84 13.63 -23.65
N ARG A 3 11.57 13.44 -23.27
CA ARG A 3 10.74 14.50 -22.67
C ARG A 3 10.46 14.22 -21.20
N LYS A 4 10.36 15.29 -20.41
CA LYS A 4 10.05 15.24 -18.98
C LYS A 4 8.74 14.50 -18.71
N GLU A 5 7.74 14.77 -19.53
CA GLU A 5 6.39 14.21 -19.41
C GLU A 5 6.39 12.68 -19.54
N GLU A 6 7.18 12.14 -20.49
CA GLU A 6 7.30 10.71 -20.72
C GLU A 6 7.94 9.98 -19.52
N ILE A 7 8.91 10.63 -18.87
CA ILE A 7 9.52 10.08 -17.64
C ILE A 7 8.53 10.13 -16.50
N LEU A 8 7.82 11.25 -16.31
CA LEU A 8 6.84 11.39 -15.23
C LEU A 8 5.71 10.37 -15.36
N GLU A 9 5.20 10.14 -16.56
CA GLU A 9 4.18 9.16 -16.84
C GLU A 9 4.60 7.73 -16.45
N ARG A 10 5.86 7.36 -16.75
CA ARG A 10 6.41 6.02 -16.42
C ARG A 10 6.89 5.88 -14.98
N THR A 11 6.95 6.96 -14.21
CA THR A 11 7.49 6.98 -12.85
C THR A 11 6.48 7.41 -11.79
N SER A 12 5.19 7.20 -12.07
CA SER A 12 4.10 7.59 -11.15
C SER A 12 4.23 9.06 -10.72
N ASN A 13 4.29 9.97 -11.70
CA ASN A 13 4.47 11.41 -11.49
C ASN A 13 5.74 11.77 -10.67
N GLY A 14 6.81 11.01 -10.86
CA GLY A 14 8.10 11.22 -10.22
C GLY A 14 8.29 10.49 -8.89
N LEU A 15 7.27 9.83 -8.34
CA LEU A 15 7.40 9.10 -7.06
C LEU A 15 8.42 7.97 -7.14
N ALA A 16 8.42 7.20 -8.24
CA ALA A 16 9.36 6.10 -8.42
C ALA A 16 10.81 6.60 -8.48
N ILE A 17 11.05 7.82 -8.99
CA ILE A 17 12.37 8.45 -9.00
C ILE A 17 12.84 8.72 -7.56
N PHE A 18 11.97 9.31 -6.71
CA PHE A 18 12.29 9.49 -5.30
C PHE A 18 12.59 8.16 -4.60
N LYS A 19 11.81 7.12 -4.87
CA LYS A 19 12.04 5.78 -4.31
C LYS A 19 13.36 5.15 -4.76
N HIS A 20 13.79 5.42 -5.99
CA HIS A 20 15.03 4.89 -6.55
C HIS A 20 16.27 5.59 -6.00
N TYR A 21 16.23 6.91 -5.88
CA TYR A 21 17.41 7.71 -5.56
C TYR A 21 17.56 8.08 -4.07
N LEU A 22 16.47 8.06 -3.29
CA LEU A 22 16.54 8.35 -1.85
C LEU A 22 16.78 7.07 -1.04
N PRO A 23 17.83 7.04 -0.21
CA PRO A 23 18.11 5.90 0.65
C PRO A 23 17.08 5.78 1.81
N GLY A 24 16.94 4.59 2.35
CA GLY A 24 16.19 4.32 3.57
C GLY A 24 14.68 4.19 3.41
N ASN A 25 13.97 3.97 4.52
CA ASN A 25 12.53 3.72 4.59
C ASN A 25 11.75 5.01 4.89
N TRP A 26 11.81 5.99 4.02
CA TRP A 26 10.98 7.18 4.12
C TRP A 26 9.54 6.91 3.62
N ARG A 27 8.59 7.75 4.03
CA ARG A 27 7.19 7.64 3.64
C ARG A 27 6.65 9.01 3.21
N ILE A 28 5.75 9.01 2.23
CA ILE A 28 5.02 10.21 1.81
C ILE A 28 4.32 10.83 3.03
N GLY A 29 4.42 12.15 3.17
CA GLY A 29 3.81 12.88 4.28
C GLY A 29 4.47 12.69 5.65
N ARG A 30 5.62 11.99 5.73
CA ARG A 30 6.41 11.81 6.94
C ARG A 30 7.77 12.43 6.79
N ASN A 31 8.22 13.15 7.81
CA ASN A 31 9.54 13.76 7.80
C ASN A 31 10.63 12.69 7.93
N PHE A 32 11.72 12.88 7.20
CA PHE A 32 12.94 12.08 7.23
C PHE A 32 14.19 13.00 7.16
N LEU A 33 15.37 12.45 7.44
CA LEU A 33 16.64 13.17 7.32
C LEU A 33 16.98 13.39 5.84
N ASN A 34 17.33 14.61 5.47
CA ASN A 34 17.68 14.91 4.08
C ASN A 34 19.07 14.31 3.74
N PRO A 35 19.18 13.43 2.72
CA PRO A 35 20.44 12.81 2.37
C PRO A 35 21.38 13.70 1.57
N LEU A 36 20.96 14.91 1.18
CA LEU A 36 21.77 15.84 0.37
C LEU A 36 22.75 16.66 1.21
N TYR A 37 22.62 16.63 2.54
CA TYR A 37 23.54 17.28 3.48
C TYR A 37 23.52 16.58 4.85
N GLU A 38 24.43 16.97 5.76
CA GLU A 38 24.42 16.47 7.14
C GLU A 38 23.23 17.07 7.89
N ASP A 39 22.13 16.33 7.92
CA ASP A 39 20.88 16.70 8.60
C ASP A 39 20.79 16.02 9.95
N SER A 40 20.65 16.81 11.02
CA SER A 40 20.52 16.31 12.39
C SER A 40 19.07 16.15 12.85
N LYS A 41 18.11 16.71 12.10
CA LYS A 41 16.68 16.70 12.48
C LYS A 41 15.81 16.45 11.26
N ALA A 42 15.02 15.38 11.32
CA ALA A 42 14.11 15.00 10.25
C ALA A 42 13.16 16.15 9.86
N SER A 43 13.49 16.87 8.81
CA SER A 43 12.77 18.04 8.31
C SER A 43 12.35 17.92 6.84
N CYS A 44 12.85 16.91 6.12
CA CYS A 44 12.53 16.69 4.73
C CYS A 44 11.28 15.82 4.55
N ASN A 45 10.42 16.17 3.59
CA ASN A 45 9.15 15.47 3.33
C ASN A 45 8.89 15.33 1.83
N ILE A 46 8.33 14.20 1.41
CA ILE A 46 7.82 13.99 0.05
C ILE A 46 6.30 14.11 0.07
N TYR A 47 5.75 14.93 -0.82
CA TYR A 47 4.32 15.18 -0.95
C TYR A 47 3.90 15.29 -2.41
N PHE A 48 2.62 15.07 -2.68
CA PHE A 48 2.04 15.28 -4.01
C PHE A 48 1.56 16.72 -4.16
N ASP A 49 2.14 17.44 -5.10
CA ASP A 49 1.71 18.81 -5.44
C ASP A 49 0.56 18.76 -6.46
N ARG A 50 -0.64 19.03 -6.02
CA ARG A 50 -1.85 19.00 -6.86
C ARG A 50 -1.84 20.03 -7.99
N ARG A 51 -1.07 21.14 -7.88
CA ARG A 51 -1.02 22.19 -8.91
C ARG A 51 -0.19 21.73 -10.11
N SER A 52 0.94 21.11 -9.87
CA SER A 52 1.81 20.58 -10.93
C SER A 52 1.57 19.11 -11.24
N SER A 53 0.72 18.41 -10.47
CA SER A 53 0.41 16.99 -10.59
C SER A 53 1.64 16.08 -10.54
N ILE A 54 2.66 16.45 -9.75
CA ILE A 54 3.87 15.68 -9.54
C ILE A 54 4.23 15.59 -8.05
N TYR A 55 5.03 14.59 -7.71
CA TYR A 55 5.63 14.51 -6.39
C TYR A 55 6.79 15.49 -6.26
N LYS A 56 6.88 16.12 -5.09
CA LYS A 56 7.93 17.08 -4.71
C LYS A 56 8.51 16.75 -3.35
N MET A 57 9.74 17.15 -3.16
CA MET A 57 10.45 17.14 -1.90
C MET A 57 10.45 18.55 -1.30
N LYS A 58 10.08 18.69 -0.03
CA LYS A 58 10.17 19.91 0.74
C LYS A 58 11.04 19.67 1.95
N ASP A 59 12.07 20.46 2.10
CA ASP A 59 12.86 20.51 3.32
C ASP A 59 12.49 21.75 4.12
N PHE A 60 11.93 21.54 5.31
CA PHE A 60 11.55 22.62 6.23
C PHE A 60 12.73 23.15 7.04
N GLY A 61 13.87 22.45 7.06
CA GLY A 61 15.10 22.88 7.70
C GLY A 61 15.95 23.76 6.77
N ASN A 62 15.96 23.43 5.47
CA ASN A 62 16.71 24.18 4.48
C ASN A 62 16.00 24.15 3.12
N ASP A 63 15.33 25.25 2.78
CA ASP A 63 14.52 25.36 1.57
C ASP A 63 15.32 25.21 0.26
N SER A 64 16.62 25.45 0.29
CA SER A 64 17.52 25.27 -0.87
C SER A 64 17.55 23.83 -1.37
N TYR A 65 17.14 22.87 -0.55
CA TYR A 65 17.04 21.43 -0.88
C TYR A 65 15.59 20.99 -1.16
N SER A 66 14.72 21.94 -1.50
CA SER A 66 13.34 21.66 -1.90
C SER A 66 13.21 21.66 -3.43
N GLY A 67 12.53 20.67 -4.02
CA GLY A 67 12.36 20.60 -5.46
C GLY A 67 11.56 19.39 -5.93
N ASP A 68 11.52 19.18 -7.24
CA ASP A 68 10.93 17.99 -7.84
C ASP A 68 11.94 16.82 -7.92
N CYS A 69 11.51 15.69 -8.47
CA CYS A 69 12.36 14.51 -8.60
C CYS A 69 13.60 14.75 -9.50
N PHE A 70 13.52 15.66 -10.48
CA PHE A 70 14.64 16.02 -11.34
C PHE A 70 15.66 16.87 -10.60
N PHE A 71 15.19 17.76 -9.72
CA PHE A 71 16.06 18.50 -8.81
C PHE A 71 16.86 17.56 -7.89
N LEU A 72 16.22 16.53 -7.33
CA LEU A 72 16.91 15.54 -6.51
C LEU A 72 18.04 14.87 -7.29
N VAL A 73 17.75 14.38 -8.51
CA VAL A 73 18.76 13.68 -9.34
C VAL A 73 19.87 14.63 -9.75
N ALA A 74 19.54 15.89 -10.07
CA ALA A 74 20.52 16.94 -10.34
C ALA A 74 21.48 17.12 -9.16
N SER A 75 20.94 17.32 -7.96
CA SER A 75 21.71 17.52 -6.73
C SER A 75 22.63 16.33 -6.42
N LEU A 76 22.14 15.10 -6.58
CA LEU A 76 22.93 13.88 -6.37
C LEU A 76 24.07 13.70 -7.39
N LYS A 77 23.90 14.23 -8.60
CA LYS A 77 24.89 14.10 -9.69
C LYS A 77 25.74 15.33 -9.90
N GLY A 78 25.58 16.39 -9.08
CA GLY A 78 26.30 17.63 -9.21
C GLY A 78 25.96 18.42 -10.50
N LEU A 79 24.69 18.31 -10.97
CA LEU A 79 24.16 18.96 -12.16
C LEU A 79 23.18 20.07 -11.76
N ASP A 80 22.90 20.99 -12.69
CA ASP A 80 21.87 22.02 -12.50
C ASP A 80 20.60 21.68 -13.29
N SER A 81 19.50 21.43 -12.58
CA SER A 81 18.20 21.14 -13.20
C SER A 81 17.61 22.31 -14.01
N ASN A 82 18.13 23.54 -13.85
CA ASN A 82 17.74 24.72 -14.63
C ASN A 82 18.58 24.90 -15.88
N ASN A 83 19.70 24.21 -16.00
CA ASN A 83 20.52 24.21 -17.20
C ASN A 83 19.99 23.24 -18.23
N ALA A 84 19.72 23.68 -19.46
CA ALA A 84 19.11 22.84 -20.51
C ALA A 84 19.96 21.62 -20.88
N SER A 85 21.29 21.74 -20.93
CA SER A 85 22.20 20.62 -21.23
C SER A 85 22.21 19.59 -20.10
N ASP A 86 22.31 20.06 -18.86
CA ASP A 86 22.31 19.22 -17.68
C ASP A 86 20.97 18.52 -17.52
N PHE A 87 19.87 19.23 -17.84
CA PHE A 87 18.54 18.65 -17.77
C PHE A 87 18.37 17.46 -18.73
N VAL A 88 18.90 17.56 -19.96
CA VAL A 88 18.92 16.41 -20.89
C VAL A 88 19.73 15.25 -20.31
N THR A 89 20.87 15.54 -19.67
CA THR A 89 21.70 14.53 -19.01
C THR A 89 20.96 13.86 -17.86
N ILE A 90 20.20 14.64 -17.06
CA ILE A 90 19.35 14.12 -15.96
C ILE A 90 18.28 13.18 -16.51
N LEU A 91 17.56 13.58 -17.58
CA LEU A 91 16.55 12.73 -18.20
C LEU A 91 17.14 11.41 -18.72
N GLN A 92 18.31 11.47 -19.38
CA GLN A 92 19.02 10.28 -19.88
C GLN A 92 19.49 9.37 -18.76
N ALA A 93 19.99 9.95 -17.65
CA ALA A 93 20.41 9.19 -16.47
C ALA A 93 19.21 8.44 -15.86
N ILE A 94 18.09 9.11 -15.65
CA ILE A 94 16.87 8.50 -15.12
C ILE A 94 16.38 7.38 -16.06
N ASN A 95 16.29 7.65 -17.36
CA ASN A 95 15.86 6.66 -18.34
C ASN A 95 16.73 5.39 -18.31
N ARG A 96 18.04 5.56 -18.23
CA ARG A 96 19.02 4.45 -18.19
C ARG A 96 19.00 3.72 -16.87
N GLU A 97 19.10 4.43 -15.74
CA GLU A 97 19.29 3.85 -14.41
C GLU A 97 18.03 3.15 -13.91
N MET A 98 16.85 3.64 -14.31
CA MET A 98 15.57 3.02 -13.98
C MET A 98 15.03 2.10 -15.09
N ASN A 99 15.80 1.87 -16.19
CA ASN A 99 15.42 1.01 -17.32
C ASN A 99 14.03 1.34 -17.92
N LEU A 100 13.74 2.63 -18.09
CA LEU A 100 12.42 3.05 -18.56
C LEU A 100 12.17 2.74 -20.04
N ASN A 101 13.23 2.41 -20.81
CA ASN A 101 13.17 2.05 -22.22
C ASN A 101 12.44 3.09 -23.09
N ILE A 102 12.64 4.37 -22.81
CA ILE A 102 12.09 5.46 -23.64
C ILE A 102 13.08 5.70 -24.79
N SER A 103 12.60 5.49 -26.02
CA SER A 103 13.43 5.65 -27.22
C SER A 103 13.86 7.11 -27.44
N THR A 104 15.12 7.31 -27.77
CA THR A 104 15.68 8.64 -28.08
C THR A 104 15.66 8.97 -29.58
N ASP A 105 15.12 8.09 -30.43
CA ASP A 105 15.22 8.23 -31.87
C ASP A 105 14.18 9.19 -32.46
N THR A 106 14.70 10.17 -33.17
CA THR A 106 13.98 10.96 -34.17
C THR A 106 14.08 10.24 -35.53
N ALA A 107 12.90 9.95 -36.07
CA ALA A 107 12.61 9.55 -37.45
C ALA A 107 12.47 8.04 -37.77
N SER A 108 11.26 7.56 -37.90
CA SER A 108 10.58 7.42 -39.20
C SER A 108 9.22 6.76 -39.02
N LYS A 109 8.24 7.25 -39.75
CA LYS A 109 6.92 6.62 -39.95
C LYS A 109 7.10 5.26 -40.59
N GLY A 110 6.48 4.24 -40.03
CA GLY A 110 6.39 2.91 -40.66
C GLY A 110 5.47 2.03 -39.80
N THR A 111 4.32 1.79 -40.39
CA THR A 111 3.22 0.89 -40.00
C THR A 111 3.64 -0.51 -39.59
N SER A 112 2.79 -1.05 -38.66
CA SER A 112 2.48 -2.48 -38.41
C SER A 112 3.60 -3.38 -37.91
N ASP A 113 3.48 -3.93 -36.72
CA ASP A 113 2.88 -5.25 -36.53
C ASP A 113 2.69 -5.57 -35.05
N ILE A 114 1.55 -6.15 -34.76
CA ILE A 114 1.16 -6.74 -33.49
C ILE A 114 1.99 -8.02 -33.33
N GLY A 115 2.92 -8.02 -32.45
CA GLY A 115 3.70 -9.19 -32.04
C GLY A 115 3.94 -9.22 -30.56
N SER A 116 3.07 -9.92 -29.86
CA SER A 116 3.25 -10.31 -28.46
C SER A 116 4.61 -10.98 -28.27
N THR A 117 5.52 -10.32 -27.55
CA THR A 117 6.66 -11.01 -26.97
C THR A 117 6.90 -10.47 -25.57
N TRP A 118 6.17 -11.03 -24.65
CA TRP A 118 6.47 -10.95 -23.21
C TRP A 118 7.59 -11.96 -22.92
N LEU A 119 8.83 -11.60 -23.18
CA LEU A 119 9.97 -12.44 -22.89
C LEU A 119 10.93 -11.74 -21.98
N LEU A 120 10.96 -12.27 -20.73
CA LEU A 120 12.12 -12.41 -19.87
C LEU A 120 12.85 -11.10 -19.53
N VAL A 121 12.40 -10.47 -18.46
CA VAL A 121 13.28 -9.65 -17.60
C VAL A 121 14.39 -10.60 -17.09
N PRO A 122 15.67 -10.34 -17.40
CA PRO A 122 16.75 -11.05 -16.73
C PRO A 122 16.66 -10.70 -15.23
N LYS A 123 16.50 -11.72 -14.40
CA LYS A 123 16.72 -11.59 -12.96
C LYS A 123 18.15 -11.10 -12.79
N GLY A 124 18.31 -9.87 -12.31
CA GLY A 124 19.56 -9.43 -11.71
C GLY A 124 19.97 -10.41 -10.61
N PRO A 125 21.25 -10.40 -10.18
CA PRO A 125 21.67 -11.25 -9.08
C PRO A 125 20.71 -11.07 -7.91
N PRO A 126 20.37 -12.15 -7.18
CA PRO A 126 19.43 -12.05 -6.08
C PRO A 126 19.97 -11.00 -5.11
N GLU A 127 19.28 -9.86 -5.02
CA GLU A 127 19.48 -8.98 -3.89
C GLU A 127 19.33 -9.85 -2.66
N ALA A 128 20.38 -9.85 -1.85
CA ALA A 128 20.37 -10.57 -0.58
C ALA A 128 19.04 -10.21 0.08
N LEU A 129 18.19 -11.22 0.24
CA LEU A 129 16.96 -11.14 0.98
C LEU A 129 17.29 -10.44 2.30
N GLN A 130 17.03 -9.14 2.37
CA GLN A 130 16.99 -8.49 3.67
C GLN A 130 15.93 -9.28 4.42
N GLU A 131 16.38 -10.06 5.38
CA GLU A 131 15.53 -10.80 6.28
C GLU A 131 14.48 -9.81 6.77
N LYS A 132 13.26 -9.96 6.25
CA LYS A 132 12.10 -9.27 6.81
C LYS A 132 12.17 -9.58 8.29
N LYS A 133 12.39 -8.57 9.13
CA LYS A 133 12.39 -8.76 10.59
C LYS A 133 11.12 -9.50 10.93
N SER A 134 11.23 -10.79 11.18
CA SER A 134 10.11 -11.59 11.62
C SER A 134 9.62 -10.92 12.90
N SER A 135 8.44 -10.33 12.86
CA SER A 135 7.84 -9.84 14.09
C SER A 135 7.67 -11.06 14.98
N LYS A 136 8.09 -10.93 16.25
CA LYS A 136 7.91 -12.00 17.22
C LYS A 136 6.46 -12.47 17.19
N PRO A 137 6.21 -13.80 17.20
CA PRO A 137 4.87 -14.33 17.32
C PRO A 137 4.13 -13.60 18.43
N ARG A 138 2.88 -13.29 18.20
CA ARG A 138 1.97 -12.79 19.24
C ARG A 138 0.96 -13.88 19.52
N PRO A 139 1.24 -14.77 20.47
CA PRO A 139 0.33 -15.82 20.82
C PRO A 139 -1.00 -15.22 21.24
N TYR A 140 -2.08 -15.83 20.78
CA TYR A 140 -3.41 -15.37 21.08
C TYR A 140 -4.35 -16.56 21.31
N SER A 141 -5.37 -16.32 22.09
CA SER A 141 -6.53 -17.20 22.21
C SER A 141 -7.78 -16.35 22.33
N PHE A 142 -8.89 -16.90 21.89
CA PHE A 142 -10.18 -16.23 21.97
C PHE A 142 -11.29 -17.24 22.22
N THR A 143 -12.40 -16.76 22.76
CA THR A 143 -13.65 -17.51 22.84
C THR A 143 -14.68 -16.83 21.97
N GLN A 144 -15.18 -17.57 21.01
CA GLN A 144 -16.28 -17.12 20.17
C GLN A 144 -17.61 -17.21 20.92
N GLN A 145 -18.55 -16.33 20.57
CA GLN A 145 -19.95 -16.40 21.00
C GLN A 145 -20.89 -16.16 19.84
N PRO A 146 -22.18 -16.56 19.95
CA PRO A 146 -23.18 -16.14 18.97
C PRO A 146 -23.28 -14.62 18.92
N MET A 147 -23.53 -14.07 17.74
CA MET A 147 -23.83 -12.65 17.59
C MET A 147 -25.08 -12.30 18.40
N THR A 148 -24.97 -11.29 19.25
CA THR A 148 -26.10 -10.75 20.00
C THR A 148 -26.94 -9.79 19.17
N ASP A 149 -28.20 -9.55 19.55
CA ASP A 149 -29.07 -8.62 18.83
C ASP A 149 -28.48 -7.19 18.72
N PRO A 150 -27.85 -6.60 19.76
CA PRO A 150 -27.18 -5.33 19.65
C PRO A 150 -26.00 -5.34 18.65
N GLU A 151 -25.25 -6.44 18.56
CA GLU A 151 -24.17 -6.61 17.60
C GLU A 151 -24.70 -6.70 16.17
N LEU A 152 -25.77 -7.47 15.96
CA LEU A 152 -26.44 -7.54 14.67
C LEU A 152 -26.99 -6.17 14.24
N GLN A 153 -27.59 -5.41 15.16
CA GLN A 153 -28.04 -4.04 14.90
C GLN A 153 -26.89 -3.10 14.56
N TYR A 154 -25.72 -3.27 15.20
CA TYR A 154 -24.51 -2.49 14.86
C TYR A 154 -24.14 -2.67 13.38
N TRP A 155 -24.10 -3.91 12.89
CA TRP A 155 -23.78 -4.21 11.49
C TRP A 155 -24.90 -3.78 10.53
N ALA A 156 -26.15 -3.97 10.90
CA ALA A 156 -27.32 -3.60 10.11
C ALA A 156 -27.37 -2.09 9.79
N ARG A 157 -26.85 -1.22 10.66
CA ARG A 157 -26.72 0.24 10.41
C ARG A 157 -25.88 0.57 9.16
N SER A 158 -25.03 -0.34 8.74
CA SER A 158 -24.22 -0.22 7.52
C SER A 158 -24.70 -1.12 6.39
N GLY A 159 -25.96 -1.63 6.49
CA GLY A 159 -26.55 -2.53 5.49
C GLY A 159 -25.99 -3.95 5.51
N ILE A 160 -25.14 -4.28 6.49
CA ILE A 160 -24.48 -5.59 6.58
C ILE A 160 -25.39 -6.54 7.33
N ASP A 161 -25.86 -7.57 6.64
CA ASP A 161 -26.72 -8.59 7.19
C ASP A 161 -25.96 -9.81 7.77
N PRO A 162 -26.60 -10.70 8.51
CA PRO A 162 -25.96 -11.89 9.06
C PRO A 162 -25.42 -12.86 8.01
N HIS A 163 -25.93 -12.84 6.79
CA HIS A 163 -25.44 -13.68 5.70
C HIS A 163 -24.03 -13.22 5.25
N VAL A 164 -23.87 -11.92 5.04
CA VAL A 164 -22.57 -11.31 4.70
C VAL A 164 -21.55 -11.56 5.80
N LEU A 165 -21.91 -11.39 7.07
CA LEU A 165 -21.02 -11.66 8.19
C LEU A 165 -20.50 -13.10 8.18
N ARG A 166 -21.37 -14.08 7.95
CA ARG A 166 -20.98 -15.50 7.84
C ARG A 166 -20.11 -15.75 6.62
N GLN A 167 -20.46 -15.19 5.45
CA GLN A 167 -19.73 -15.35 4.21
C GLN A 167 -18.28 -14.87 4.34
N TYR A 168 -18.05 -13.80 5.10
CA TYR A 168 -16.75 -13.19 5.32
C TYR A 168 -16.08 -13.64 6.63
N SER A 169 -16.58 -14.69 7.27
CA SER A 169 -16.03 -15.25 8.51
C SER A 169 -15.84 -14.21 9.63
N VAL A 170 -16.81 -13.29 9.75
CA VAL A 170 -16.85 -12.33 10.85
C VAL A 170 -17.51 -12.98 12.05
N ILE A 171 -16.79 -13.05 13.16
CA ILE A 171 -17.26 -13.69 14.40
C ILE A 171 -17.40 -12.68 15.54
N SER A 172 -18.32 -12.95 16.48
CA SER A 172 -18.37 -12.24 17.76
C SER A 172 -17.45 -12.92 18.77
N LEU A 173 -16.67 -12.13 19.49
CA LEU A 173 -15.72 -12.61 20.49
C LEU A 173 -16.22 -12.27 21.88
N ARG A 174 -16.34 -13.29 22.76
CA ARG A 174 -16.61 -13.07 24.19
C ARG A 174 -15.37 -12.58 24.90
N ASP A 175 -14.23 -13.20 24.65
CA ASP A 175 -12.95 -12.79 25.22
C ASP A 175 -11.80 -13.00 24.22
N TYR A 176 -10.74 -12.22 24.43
CA TYR A 176 -9.50 -12.26 23.68
C TYR A 176 -8.31 -12.09 24.59
N LYS A 177 -7.34 -13.00 24.51
CA LYS A 177 -6.09 -13.00 25.27
C LYS A 177 -4.92 -12.93 24.31
N SER A 178 -3.94 -12.12 24.63
CA SER A 178 -2.70 -12.00 23.85
C SER A 178 -1.62 -11.34 24.71
N GLU A 179 -0.49 -11.00 24.08
CA GLU A 179 0.61 -10.27 24.69
C GLU A 179 0.78 -8.90 24.03
N ASN A 180 1.17 -7.89 24.83
CA ASN A 180 1.50 -6.59 24.33
C ASN A 180 2.91 -6.59 23.66
N LYS A 181 3.39 -5.43 23.21
CA LYS A 181 4.72 -5.30 22.59
C LYS A 181 5.87 -5.67 23.51
N ASP A 182 5.65 -5.57 24.81
CA ASP A 182 6.65 -5.85 25.88
C ASP A 182 6.55 -7.29 26.38
N GLY A 183 5.72 -8.14 25.75
CA GLY A 183 5.50 -9.53 26.14
C GLY A 183 4.62 -9.70 27.38
N GLN A 184 3.95 -8.64 27.85
CA GLN A 184 3.04 -8.72 28.98
C GLN A 184 1.68 -9.26 28.53
N PRO A 185 1.14 -10.30 29.19
CA PRO A 185 -0.16 -10.86 28.85
C PRO A 185 -1.28 -9.87 29.18
N PHE A 186 -2.29 -9.82 28.33
CA PHE A 186 -3.52 -9.08 28.59
C PHE A 186 -4.75 -9.91 28.20
N HIS A 187 -5.87 -9.60 28.85
CA HIS A 187 -7.16 -10.24 28.61
C HIS A 187 -8.23 -9.16 28.42
N LEU A 188 -8.97 -9.26 27.33
CA LEU A 188 -10.10 -8.39 27.02
C LEU A 188 -11.38 -9.21 27.03
N GLN A 189 -12.44 -8.62 27.55
CA GLN A 189 -13.79 -9.20 27.53
C GLN A 189 -14.73 -8.24 26.81
N SER A 190 -15.60 -8.80 25.97
CA SER A 190 -16.63 -8.01 25.32
C SER A 190 -17.75 -7.70 26.29
N SER A 191 -18.45 -6.61 26.02
CA SER A 191 -19.66 -6.22 26.71
C SER A 191 -20.65 -5.60 25.72
N ALA A 192 -21.88 -5.36 26.15
CA ALA A 192 -22.85 -4.66 25.31
C ALA A 192 -22.39 -3.25 24.89
N ALA A 193 -21.60 -2.57 25.74
CA ALA A 193 -21.04 -1.26 25.44
C ALA A 193 -19.76 -1.34 24.60
N GLU A 194 -18.97 -2.39 24.73
CA GLU A 194 -17.73 -2.62 23.98
C GLU A 194 -17.72 -4.02 23.33
N PRO A 195 -18.46 -4.21 22.23
CA PRO A 195 -18.43 -5.46 21.49
C PRO A 195 -17.07 -5.66 20.82
N MET A 196 -16.71 -6.93 20.63
CA MET A 196 -15.50 -7.33 19.93
C MET A 196 -15.84 -8.26 18.78
N PHE A 197 -15.30 -7.97 17.60
CA PHE A 197 -15.45 -8.80 16.42
C PHE A 197 -14.10 -9.33 15.94
N GLY A 198 -14.08 -10.52 15.38
CA GLY A 198 -12.88 -11.12 14.79
C GLY A 198 -13.05 -11.28 13.28
N TYR A 199 -12.08 -10.78 12.52
CA TYR A 199 -11.89 -11.14 11.12
C TYR A 199 -10.87 -12.28 11.08
N GLN A 200 -11.35 -13.49 10.86
CA GLN A 200 -10.47 -14.66 10.81
C GLN A 200 -9.78 -14.78 9.46
N HIS A 201 -8.49 -15.03 9.50
CA HIS A 201 -7.69 -15.41 8.35
C HIS A 201 -6.78 -16.56 8.76
N LYS A 202 -6.41 -17.44 7.83
CA LYS A 202 -5.70 -18.73 8.01
C LYS A 202 -4.88 -18.90 9.32
N THR A 203 -3.91 -18.02 9.55
CA THR A 203 -2.96 -18.11 10.68
C THR A 203 -3.06 -16.92 11.63
N CYS A 204 -4.00 -16.02 11.41
CA CYS A 204 -4.14 -14.81 12.19
C CYS A 204 -5.59 -14.38 12.39
N ILE A 205 -5.78 -13.53 13.36
CA ILE A 205 -7.05 -12.85 13.61
C ILE A 205 -6.81 -11.35 13.75
N LYS A 206 -7.63 -10.54 13.07
CA LYS A 206 -7.72 -9.11 13.31
C LYS A 206 -8.95 -8.85 14.17
N VAL A 207 -8.74 -8.36 15.39
CA VAL A 207 -9.83 -8.06 16.32
C VAL A 207 -10.25 -6.61 16.14
N TYR A 208 -11.54 -6.39 15.93
CA TYR A 208 -12.17 -5.10 15.76
C TYR A 208 -13.02 -4.73 16.97
N ARG A 209 -12.74 -3.57 17.56
CA ARG A 209 -13.42 -3.01 18.74
C ARG A 209 -13.95 -1.62 18.38
N PRO A 210 -15.17 -1.50 17.81
CA PRO A 210 -15.67 -0.27 17.19
C PRO A 210 -15.71 0.94 18.12
N PHE A 211 -15.97 0.73 19.42
CA PHE A 211 -16.17 1.80 20.38
C PHE A 211 -14.95 2.02 21.31
N SER A 212 -13.90 1.22 21.15
CA SER A 212 -12.71 1.33 21.97
C SER A 212 -11.70 2.31 21.37
N LYS A 213 -10.91 2.98 22.22
CA LYS A 213 -9.81 3.86 21.78
C LYS A 213 -8.78 3.11 20.92
N LEU A 214 -8.46 1.86 21.29
CA LEU A 214 -7.65 0.96 20.49
C LEU A 214 -8.59 0.05 19.68
N ARG A 215 -8.90 0.45 18.46
CA ARG A 215 -9.93 -0.19 17.63
C ARG A 215 -9.51 -1.52 17.04
N PHE A 216 -8.21 -1.72 16.79
CA PHE A 216 -7.71 -2.93 16.13
C PHE A 216 -6.59 -3.57 16.92
N LEU A 217 -6.65 -4.91 17.04
CA LEU A 217 -5.62 -5.75 17.61
C LEU A 217 -5.32 -6.90 16.63
N TYR A 218 -4.13 -7.44 16.72
CA TYR A 218 -3.69 -8.51 15.83
C TYR A 218 -3.11 -9.66 16.65
N GLY A 219 -3.58 -10.87 16.39
CA GLY A 219 -3.01 -12.11 16.87
C GLY A 219 -2.51 -12.96 15.70
N HIS A 220 -1.30 -13.55 15.83
CA HIS A 220 -0.75 -14.43 14.82
C HIS A 220 0.15 -15.50 15.46
N SER A 221 0.14 -16.71 14.89
CA SER A 221 0.80 -17.90 15.44
C SER A 221 2.21 -18.13 14.87
N GLY A 222 3.04 -17.07 14.78
CA GLY A 222 4.45 -17.19 14.36
C GLY A 222 4.76 -16.70 12.97
N GLU A 223 3.87 -16.85 12.01
CA GLU A 223 3.97 -16.14 10.74
C GLU A 223 3.13 -14.88 10.82
N LEU A 224 3.69 -13.77 10.41
CA LEU A 224 2.93 -12.55 10.18
C LEU A 224 1.77 -12.87 9.26
N CYS A 225 0.63 -12.17 9.41
CA CYS A 225 -0.39 -12.10 8.39
C CYS A 225 0.20 -11.45 7.13
N GLU A 226 1.26 -12.07 6.59
CA GLU A 226 1.84 -11.66 5.32
C GLU A 226 0.77 -11.86 4.26
N ASN A 227 0.56 -10.85 3.45
CA ASN A 227 -0.45 -10.87 2.40
C ASN A 227 -1.90 -10.97 2.91
N TYR A 228 -2.20 -10.40 4.07
CA TYR A 228 -3.58 -10.25 4.52
C TYR A 228 -4.38 -9.42 3.51
N VAL A 229 -5.30 -10.09 2.82
CA VAL A 229 -6.26 -9.45 1.92
C VAL A 229 -7.65 -9.93 2.30
N PHE A 230 -8.41 -9.08 2.95
CA PHE A 230 -9.78 -9.40 3.34
C PHE A 230 -10.71 -9.32 2.13
N GLY A 231 -11.57 -10.30 1.99
CA GLY A 231 -12.52 -10.39 0.88
C GLY A 231 -11.99 -11.12 -0.37
N LEU A 232 -10.71 -11.49 -0.42
CA LEU A 232 -10.11 -12.11 -1.61
C LEU A 232 -10.74 -13.48 -1.97
N GLU A 233 -11.05 -14.28 -0.94
CA GLU A 233 -11.64 -15.63 -1.11
C GLU A 233 -13.11 -15.57 -1.54
N GLN A 234 -13.79 -14.46 -1.28
CA GLN A 234 -15.20 -14.24 -1.62
C GLN A 234 -15.39 -13.68 -3.04
N LEU A 235 -14.30 -13.29 -3.72
CA LEU A 235 -14.40 -12.73 -5.05
C LEU A 235 -14.83 -13.78 -6.09
N PRO A 236 -15.72 -13.41 -7.05
CA PRO A 236 -16.04 -14.27 -8.18
C PRO A 236 -14.81 -14.51 -9.07
N ALA A 237 -14.82 -15.59 -9.85
CA ALA A 237 -13.72 -15.90 -10.76
C ALA A 237 -13.45 -14.79 -11.79
N LYS A 238 -14.50 -14.08 -12.23
CA LYS A 238 -14.44 -12.91 -13.14
C LYS A 238 -15.49 -11.89 -12.75
N GLY A 239 -15.24 -10.63 -13.03
CA GLY A 239 -16.17 -9.52 -12.79
C GLY A 239 -15.83 -8.28 -13.62
N ASP A 240 -16.75 -7.32 -13.64
CA ASP A 240 -16.52 -6.05 -14.34
C ASP A 240 -15.75 -5.07 -13.46
N LEU A 241 -16.08 -4.98 -12.19
CA LEU A 241 -15.54 -3.98 -11.27
C LEU A 241 -15.15 -4.63 -9.95
N LEU A 242 -13.95 -4.28 -9.46
CA LEU A 242 -13.44 -4.60 -8.13
C LEU A 242 -13.13 -3.31 -7.39
N PHE A 243 -13.62 -3.17 -6.16
CA PHE A 243 -13.21 -2.10 -5.27
C PHE A 243 -12.07 -2.57 -4.36
N ILE A 244 -11.07 -1.72 -4.18
CA ILE A 244 -10.08 -1.83 -3.10
C ILE A 244 -10.42 -0.76 -2.09
N ALA A 245 -11.00 -1.17 -0.96
CA ALA A 245 -11.53 -0.29 0.07
C ALA A 245 -10.52 -0.05 1.21
N ALA A 246 -10.79 0.95 2.04
CA ALA A 246 -9.93 1.35 3.14
C ALA A 246 -9.88 0.31 4.27
N GLY A 247 -10.97 -0.41 4.52
CA GLY A 247 -11.05 -1.37 5.61
C GLY A 247 -12.10 -2.47 5.45
N GLU A 248 -12.08 -3.42 6.38
CA GLU A 248 -12.94 -4.61 6.34
C GLU A 248 -14.44 -4.25 6.38
N LYS A 249 -14.80 -3.22 7.15
CA LYS A 249 -16.20 -2.80 7.25
C LYS A 249 -16.71 -2.24 5.92
N ASP A 250 -15.87 -1.53 5.17
CA ASP A 250 -16.22 -0.98 3.87
C ASP A 250 -16.39 -2.12 2.84
N VAL A 251 -15.51 -3.13 2.90
CA VAL A 251 -15.65 -4.36 2.09
C VAL A 251 -16.98 -5.06 2.36
N LEU A 252 -17.34 -5.23 3.64
CA LEU A 252 -18.61 -5.85 4.02
C LEU A 252 -19.82 -5.04 3.55
N THR A 253 -19.75 -3.71 3.65
CA THR A 253 -20.80 -2.81 3.16
C THR A 253 -20.97 -2.93 1.65
N LEU A 254 -19.88 -2.91 0.89
CA LEU A 254 -19.90 -3.09 -0.56
C LEU A 254 -20.46 -4.46 -0.96
N ALA A 255 -20.02 -5.51 -0.25
CA ALA A 255 -20.52 -6.87 -0.47
C ALA A 255 -22.02 -7.02 -0.21
N ALA A 256 -22.53 -6.38 0.85
CA ALA A 256 -23.97 -6.36 1.16
C ALA A 256 -24.80 -5.69 0.04
N HIS A 257 -24.19 -4.82 -0.76
CA HIS A 257 -24.80 -4.20 -1.92
C HIS A 257 -24.45 -4.88 -3.25
N GLY A 258 -23.86 -6.08 -3.21
CA GLY A 258 -23.57 -6.89 -4.40
C GLY A 258 -22.30 -6.50 -5.16
N PHE A 259 -21.44 -5.67 -4.59
CA PHE A 259 -20.18 -5.28 -5.20
C PHE A 259 -19.03 -6.19 -4.78
N SER A 260 -18.13 -6.50 -5.70
CA SER A 260 -16.86 -7.15 -5.40
C SER A 260 -15.92 -6.17 -4.74
N ALA A 261 -15.41 -6.50 -3.55
CA ALA A 261 -14.51 -5.63 -2.81
C ALA A 261 -13.48 -6.42 -2.01
N ILE A 262 -12.29 -5.82 -1.85
CA ILE A 262 -11.23 -6.30 -0.96
C ILE A 262 -10.65 -5.13 -0.18
N CYS A 263 -9.96 -5.42 0.91
CA CYS A 263 -9.03 -4.46 1.51
C CYS A 263 -7.75 -5.15 1.97
N PHE A 264 -6.69 -4.38 2.07
CA PHE A 264 -5.41 -4.79 2.65
C PHE A 264 -5.39 -4.50 4.16
N ASN A 265 -4.32 -4.92 4.82
CA ASN A 265 -4.20 -4.80 6.29
C ASN A 265 -4.30 -3.34 6.80
N SER A 266 -3.82 -2.37 6.01
CA SER A 266 -3.96 -0.93 6.28
C SER A 266 -3.86 -0.14 4.99
N GLU A 267 -4.38 1.08 4.97
CA GLU A 267 -4.28 2.01 3.83
C GLU A 267 -2.83 2.34 3.43
N SER A 268 -1.88 2.19 4.36
CA SER A 268 -0.46 2.47 4.16
C SER A 268 0.40 1.21 4.01
N CYS A 269 -0.19 0.01 3.87
CA CYS A 269 0.59 -1.19 3.63
C CYS A 269 1.13 -1.22 2.20
N ASN A 270 2.26 -1.90 2.02
CA ASN A 270 2.71 -2.22 0.68
C ASN A 270 1.74 -3.24 0.07
N ILE A 271 1.16 -2.89 -1.05
CA ILE A 271 0.32 -3.79 -1.83
C ILE A 271 1.25 -4.73 -2.60
N ASP A 272 0.98 -6.02 -2.50
CA ASP A 272 1.67 -7.02 -3.31
C ASP A 272 1.25 -6.86 -4.78
N GLU A 273 2.22 -6.49 -5.61
CA GLU A 273 2.00 -6.26 -7.05
C GLU A 273 1.50 -7.52 -7.76
N ASP A 274 1.91 -8.71 -7.32
CA ASP A 274 1.45 -9.98 -7.88
C ASP A 274 -0.04 -10.22 -7.60
N ILE A 275 -0.56 -9.76 -6.47
CA ILE A 275 -1.99 -9.83 -6.17
C ILE A 275 -2.77 -8.93 -7.13
N ILE A 276 -2.33 -7.69 -7.32
CA ILE A 276 -2.98 -6.74 -8.24
C ILE A 276 -2.92 -7.26 -9.68
N HIS A 277 -1.77 -7.76 -10.09
CA HIS A 277 -1.61 -8.36 -11.42
C HIS A 277 -2.58 -9.53 -11.65
N ARG A 278 -2.70 -10.47 -10.71
CA ARG A 278 -3.67 -11.57 -10.80
C ARG A 278 -5.12 -11.09 -10.82
N LEU A 279 -5.45 -10.05 -10.06
CA LEU A 279 -6.79 -9.46 -10.05
C LEU A 279 -7.13 -8.74 -11.36
N SER A 280 -6.15 -8.13 -12.03
CA SER A 280 -6.35 -7.48 -13.33
C SER A 280 -6.75 -8.45 -14.47
N PHE A 281 -6.47 -9.75 -14.34
CA PHE A 281 -7.00 -10.78 -15.27
C PHE A 281 -8.42 -11.23 -14.93
N ARG A 282 -8.90 -10.93 -13.72
CA ARG A 282 -10.24 -11.33 -13.25
C ARG A 282 -11.27 -10.22 -13.40
N PHE A 283 -10.85 -8.97 -13.28
CA PHE A 283 -11.72 -7.79 -13.28
C PHE A 283 -11.30 -6.81 -14.38
N LYS A 284 -12.28 -6.26 -15.10
CA LYS A 284 -12.03 -5.28 -16.15
C LYS A 284 -11.57 -3.93 -15.58
N HIS A 285 -12.10 -3.57 -14.42
CA HIS A 285 -11.79 -2.32 -13.73
C HIS A 285 -11.48 -2.59 -12.26
N ILE A 286 -10.42 -1.98 -11.76
CA ILE A 286 -10.07 -1.97 -10.34
C ILE A 286 -10.08 -0.51 -9.88
N MET A 287 -10.88 -0.23 -8.86
CA MET A 287 -11.09 1.12 -8.33
C MET A 287 -10.66 1.20 -6.87
N LEU A 288 -9.87 2.21 -6.53
CA LEU A 288 -9.52 2.52 -5.15
C LEU A 288 -10.62 3.38 -4.53
N LEU A 289 -11.08 3.00 -3.34
CA LEU A 289 -12.10 3.69 -2.57
C LEU A 289 -11.57 3.97 -1.16
N TYR A 290 -11.07 5.21 -0.95
CA TYR A 290 -10.50 5.69 0.31
C TYR A 290 -11.16 6.98 0.77
#